data_a04792a420008f0e6cafe316e1445b4c
#
_entry.id   a04792a420008f0e6cafe316e1445b4c
#
_cell.length_a   1.000
_cell.length_b   1.000
_cell.length_c   1.000
_cell.angle_alpha   90.00
_cell.angle_beta   90.00
_cell.angle_gamma   90.00
#
_symmetry.space_group_name_H-M   'P 1'
#
loop_
_entity.id
_entity.type
_entity.pdbx_description
1 polymer ?
#
loop_
_entity_poly.entity_id
_entity_poly.type
_entity_poly.pdbx_seq_one_letter_code
_entity_poly.pdbx_strand_id
1 'polypeptide(L)'
;SVYSAGDFADAEDREEIVLRDATSGVYKRIVLKDDKILGAVLYGETGDGPWFFDMLKKGTDTRDMRDTLIFGQAYQGGSPLDPMAAVAALPDDAEICGCNGVCKGKITGSISTLGLTDLDGVRAHTKASASCGSCTHLVEKLLHMTLGDSYNPAAVKPMCPCTEHDHGTVRRLIVAKGLKSIPEVMQELEWKTSCGCAKCRPALNYYLVSEWPGEYEDDGQSRFINERVHANIQKDGTYSVVPRMWGGMTNPKELRAIADVADKFAIPAVKVTGGQRIDLLGVKKEDLPGVWADLNAAGMVSGAAYAKGLRTVKTCVGSDWCRFGTQDSTGFGIRIEKFMWGAWTPAKLKLAVSGCPRNCAEATCKDIGVICVDSGY
;
A
#
# COMPACT_ATOMS: atom_id res chain seq x y z
N SER A 1 -11.46 -5.82 -1.10
CA SER A 1 -11.00 -4.92 -2.18
C SER A 1 -11.95 -3.74 -2.34
N VAL A 2 -11.46 -2.61 -2.86
CA VAL A 2 -12.28 -1.44 -3.21
C VAL A 2 -11.92 -1.02 -4.64
N TYR A 3 -12.92 -0.71 -5.43
CA TYR A 3 -12.79 -0.15 -6.76
C TYR A 3 -13.72 1.04 -6.91
N SER A 4 -13.26 2.13 -7.52
CA SER A 4 -14.11 3.28 -7.87
C SER A 4 -13.67 3.88 -9.19
N ALA A 5 -14.63 4.36 -9.97
CA ALA A 5 -14.40 5.00 -11.25
C ALA A 5 -15.47 6.05 -11.52
N GLY A 6 -15.12 7.12 -12.22
CA GLY A 6 -16.01 8.18 -12.64
C GLY A 6 -16.50 9.08 -11.49
N ASP A 7 -17.61 9.77 -11.75
CA ASP A 7 -18.27 10.65 -10.80
C ASP A 7 -19.43 9.93 -10.09
N PHE A 8 -19.22 9.57 -8.86
CA PHE A 8 -20.17 8.86 -8.00
C PHE A 8 -20.75 9.72 -6.87
N ALA A 9 -20.61 11.05 -6.95
CA ALA A 9 -21.22 11.97 -5.98
C ALA A 9 -22.76 11.99 -6.10
N ASP A 10 -23.43 12.29 -5.01
CA ASP A 10 -24.88 12.45 -4.99
C ASP A 10 -25.29 13.75 -5.70
N ALA A 11 -26.32 13.70 -6.56
CA ALA A 11 -26.95 14.87 -7.16
C ALA A 11 -28.40 14.54 -7.54
N GLU A 12 -29.28 15.56 -7.58
CA GLU A 12 -30.70 15.40 -7.85
C GLU A 12 -31.01 14.90 -9.27
N ASP A 13 -30.09 15.10 -10.22
CA ASP A 13 -30.23 14.73 -11.63
C ASP A 13 -29.63 13.35 -11.96
N ARG A 14 -29.36 12.54 -10.95
CA ARG A 14 -28.73 11.22 -11.07
C ARG A 14 -29.61 10.13 -10.52
N GLU A 15 -29.46 8.97 -11.10
CA GLU A 15 -30.08 7.74 -10.62
C GLU A 15 -29.00 6.81 -10.08
N GLU A 16 -29.37 5.96 -9.15
CA GLU A 16 -28.44 4.99 -8.60
C GLU A 16 -29.05 3.58 -8.56
N ILE A 17 -28.18 2.61 -8.79
CA ILE A 17 -28.46 1.20 -8.53
C ILE A 17 -27.52 0.74 -7.45
N VAL A 18 -28.06 0.18 -6.36
CA VAL A 18 -27.27 -0.23 -5.20
C VAL A 18 -27.55 -1.70 -4.87
N LEU A 19 -26.50 -2.47 -4.70
CA LEU A 19 -26.52 -3.82 -4.11
C LEU A 19 -25.71 -3.80 -2.83
N ARG A 20 -26.32 -4.25 -1.75
CA ARG A 20 -25.67 -4.38 -0.45
C ARG A 20 -25.94 -5.74 0.15
N ASP A 21 -24.86 -6.50 0.39
CA ASP A 21 -24.88 -7.71 1.19
C ASP A 21 -23.90 -7.56 2.36
N ALA A 22 -24.47 -7.27 3.54
CA ALA A 22 -23.67 -7.05 4.74
C ALA A 22 -23.03 -8.34 5.27
N THR A 23 -23.61 -9.51 4.95
CA THR A 23 -23.14 -10.82 5.42
C THR A 23 -21.88 -11.26 4.68
N SER A 24 -21.87 -11.07 3.37
CA SER A 24 -20.70 -11.36 2.53
C SER A 24 -19.74 -10.18 2.40
N GLY A 25 -20.07 -9.03 2.98
CA GLY A 25 -19.24 -7.83 2.92
C GLY A 25 -19.16 -7.22 1.53
N VAL A 26 -20.24 -7.32 0.73
CA VAL A 26 -20.31 -6.77 -0.63
C VAL A 26 -21.16 -5.50 -0.66
N TYR A 27 -20.64 -4.47 -1.29
CA TYR A 27 -21.36 -3.25 -1.65
C TYR A 27 -21.01 -2.85 -3.07
N LYS A 28 -22.03 -2.68 -3.92
CA LYS A 28 -21.88 -2.15 -5.28
C LYS A 28 -22.83 -0.98 -5.46
N ARG A 29 -22.35 0.12 -5.99
CA ARG A 29 -23.15 1.30 -6.35
C ARG A 29 -22.77 1.75 -7.75
N ILE A 30 -23.76 1.90 -8.62
CA ILE A 30 -23.61 2.43 -9.97
C ILE A 30 -24.46 3.69 -10.06
N VAL A 31 -23.85 4.80 -10.44
CA VAL A 31 -24.51 6.09 -10.67
C VAL A 31 -24.73 6.26 -12.16
N LEU A 32 -25.96 6.59 -12.52
CA LEU A 32 -26.42 6.73 -13.91
C LEU A 32 -26.94 8.14 -14.15
N LYS A 33 -26.79 8.59 -15.39
CA LYS A 33 -27.47 9.77 -15.94
C LYS A 33 -27.74 9.55 -17.45
N ASP A 34 -28.94 9.83 -17.89
CA ASP A 34 -29.37 9.63 -19.27
C ASP A 34 -29.05 8.21 -19.80
N ASP A 35 -29.37 7.21 -18.97
CA ASP A 35 -29.11 5.79 -19.23
C ASP A 35 -27.63 5.42 -19.46
N LYS A 36 -26.69 6.22 -18.97
CA LYS A 36 -25.24 5.97 -19.06
C LYS A 36 -24.62 5.97 -17.70
N ILE A 37 -23.57 5.14 -17.53
CA ILE A 37 -22.80 5.13 -16.28
C ILE A 37 -22.00 6.42 -16.16
N LEU A 38 -22.19 7.16 -15.07
CA LEU A 38 -21.36 8.29 -14.65
C LEU A 38 -20.26 7.85 -13.70
N GLY A 39 -20.56 6.90 -12.82
CA GLY A 39 -19.60 6.42 -11.84
C GLY A 39 -20.02 5.09 -11.23
N ALA A 40 -19.03 4.40 -10.67
CA ALA A 40 -19.25 3.15 -9.96
C ALA A 40 -18.34 3.04 -8.73
N VAL A 41 -18.89 2.48 -7.65
CA VAL A 41 -18.14 2.14 -6.43
C VAL A 41 -18.44 0.69 -6.07
N LEU A 42 -17.38 -0.12 -5.93
CA LEU A 42 -17.46 -1.53 -5.56
C LEU A 42 -16.60 -1.77 -4.32
N TYR A 43 -17.14 -2.51 -3.36
CA TYR A 43 -16.44 -2.94 -2.16
C TYR A 43 -16.67 -4.45 -1.96
N GLY A 44 -15.63 -5.17 -1.53
CA GLY A 44 -15.64 -6.62 -1.39
C GLY A 44 -15.38 -7.29 -2.73
N GLU A 45 -16.45 -7.50 -3.51
CA GLU A 45 -16.38 -8.04 -4.87
C GLU A 45 -16.17 -6.92 -5.89
N THR A 46 -15.00 -6.85 -6.51
CA THR A 46 -14.59 -5.76 -7.41
C THR A 46 -14.29 -6.22 -8.84
N GLY A 47 -14.56 -7.49 -9.16
CA GLY A 47 -14.20 -8.10 -10.44
C GLY A 47 -14.81 -7.40 -11.67
N ASP A 48 -16.02 -6.85 -11.54
CA ASP A 48 -16.70 -6.14 -12.61
C ASP A 48 -16.25 -4.67 -12.81
N GLY A 49 -15.36 -4.16 -11.93
CA GLY A 49 -14.89 -2.77 -12.00
C GLY A 49 -14.37 -2.34 -13.37
N PRO A 50 -13.46 -3.11 -14.01
CA PRO A 50 -12.96 -2.80 -15.35
C PRO A 50 -14.06 -2.75 -16.42
N TRP A 51 -15.07 -3.62 -16.32
CA TRP A 51 -16.21 -3.64 -17.24
C TRP A 51 -17.08 -2.38 -17.09
N PHE A 52 -17.42 -1.98 -15.87
CA PHE A 52 -18.14 -0.71 -15.63
C PHE A 52 -17.35 0.50 -16.13
N PHE A 53 -16.02 0.47 -15.94
CA PHE A 53 -15.17 1.57 -16.43
C PHE A 53 -15.10 1.65 -17.96
N ASP A 54 -15.07 0.51 -18.64
CA ASP A 54 -15.12 0.49 -20.11
C ASP A 54 -16.45 1.04 -20.62
N MET A 55 -17.59 0.65 -20.01
CA MET A 55 -18.91 1.20 -20.33
C MET A 55 -18.98 2.71 -20.08
N LEU A 56 -18.42 3.19 -18.97
CA LEU A 56 -18.33 4.61 -18.64
C LEU A 56 -17.54 5.37 -19.70
N LYS A 57 -16.36 4.88 -20.08
CA LYS A 57 -15.50 5.49 -21.10
C LYS A 57 -16.19 5.53 -22.46
N LYS A 58 -16.91 4.50 -22.85
CA LYS A 58 -17.61 4.39 -24.14
C LYS A 58 -18.94 5.14 -24.15
N GLY A 59 -19.44 5.57 -22.99
CA GLY A 59 -20.78 6.14 -22.86
C GLY A 59 -21.87 5.17 -23.31
N THR A 60 -21.70 3.89 -22.98
CA THR A 60 -22.61 2.81 -23.39
C THR A 60 -24.01 3.04 -22.82
N ASP A 61 -25.03 2.90 -23.65
CA ASP A 61 -26.44 2.94 -23.24
C ASP A 61 -26.77 1.69 -22.45
N THR A 62 -27.33 1.85 -21.26
CA THR A 62 -27.59 0.76 -20.30
C THR A 62 -29.03 0.34 -20.21
N ARG A 63 -29.96 0.92 -21.01
CA ARG A 63 -31.41 0.67 -20.93
C ARG A 63 -31.78 -0.81 -21.00
N ASP A 64 -31.21 -1.53 -21.96
CA ASP A 64 -31.54 -2.93 -22.20
C ASP A 64 -30.97 -3.89 -21.13
N MET A 65 -30.00 -3.42 -20.35
CA MET A 65 -29.33 -4.24 -19.31
C MET A 65 -29.53 -3.70 -17.89
N ARG A 66 -30.37 -2.68 -17.73
CA ARG A 66 -30.55 -1.96 -16.47
C ARG A 66 -30.88 -2.89 -15.30
N ASP A 67 -31.81 -3.83 -15.51
CA ASP A 67 -32.31 -4.74 -14.47
C ASP A 67 -31.24 -5.73 -13.95
N THR A 68 -30.22 -5.97 -14.77
CA THR A 68 -29.15 -6.94 -14.47
C THR A 68 -27.78 -6.28 -14.33
N LEU A 69 -27.68 -4.98 -14.60
CA LEU A 69 -26.42 -4.23 -14.63
C LEU A 69 -25.60 -4.39 -13.35
N ILE A 70 -26.27 -4.30 -12.18
CA ILE A 70 -25.60 -4.36 -10.87
C ILE A 70 -24.97 -5.73 -10.56
N PHE A 71 -25.48 -6.81 -11.19
CA PHE A 71 -24.96 -8.16 -10.99
C PHE A 71 -23.70 -8.45 -11.81
N GLY A 72 -23.29 -7.50 -12.69
CA GLY A 72 -22.05 -7.56 -13.45
C GLY A 72 -22.16 -8.27 -14.79
N GLN A 73 -21.02 -8.36 -15.46
CA GLN A 73 -20.91 -8.85 -16.83
C GLN A 73 -21.45 -10.30 -17.01
N ALA A 74 -21.34 -11.13 -16.00
CA ALA A 74 -21.78 -12.53 -16.06
C ALA A 74 -23.30 -12.66 -16.24
N TYR A 75 -24.09 -11.65 -15.87
CA TYR A 75 -25.56 -11.65 -16.00
C TYR A 75 -26.07 -11.08 -17.31
N GLN A 76 -25.20 -10.61 -18.20
CA GLN A 76 -25.58 -10.02 -19.48
C GLN A 76 -25.77 -11.07 -20.61
N GLY A 77 -26.25 -12.27 -20.27
CA GLY A 77 -26.63 -13.30 -21.24
C GLY A 77 -25.53 -14.27 -21.66
N GLY A 78 -24.43 -14.32 -20.91
CA GLY A 78 -23.39 -15.35 -21.08
C GLY A 78 -23.39 -16.33 -19.90
N SER A 79 -23.12 -17.60 -20.16
CA SER A 79 -22.67 -18.54 -19.13
C SER A 79 -21.62 -17.86 -18.24
N PRO A 80 -21.48 -18.22 -16.95
CA PRO A 80 -20.42 -17.69 -16.11
C PRO A 80 -19.12 -17.90 -16.89
N LEU A 81 -18.60 -16.81 -17.47
CA LEU A 81 -17.38 -16.87 -18.26
C LEU A 81 -16.30 -17.34 -17.31
N ASP A 82 -15.67 -18.43 -17.65
CA ASP A 82 -14.40 -18.79 -17.04
C ASP A 82 -13.56 -17.51 -16.95
N PRO A 83 -13.10 -17.12 -15.75
CA PRO A 83 -12.31 -15.91 -15.58
C PRO A 83 -11.08 -15.85 -16.52
N MET A 84 -10.63 -16.98 -17.05
CA MET A 84 -9.59 -17.07 -18.05
C MET A 84 -10.12 -16.72 -19.45
N ALA A 85 -11.31 -17.20 -19.80
CA ALA A 85 -11.96 -16.89 -21.09
C ALA A 85 -12.28 -15.39 -21.19
N ALA A 86 -12.69 -14.75 -20.10
CA ALA A 86 -12.92 -13.30 -20.05
C ALA A 86 -11.65 -12.50 -20.35
N VAL A 87 -10.51 -12.87 -19.80
CA VAL A 87 -9.22 -12.22 -20.07
C VAL A 87 -8.72 -12.55 -21.48
N ALA A 88 -9.00 -13.73 -21.99
CA ALA A 88 -8.68 -14.14 -23.35
C ALA A 88 -9.41 -13.27 -24.38
N ALA A 89 -10.69 -13.00 -24.16
CA ALA A 89 -11.54 -12.21 -25.04
C ALA A 89 -11.22 -10.70 -25.08
N LEU A 90 -10.41 -10.19 -24.15
CA LEU A 90 -9.99 -8.78 -24.18
C LEU A 90 -9.19 -8.50 -25.45
N PRO A 91 -9.42 -7.38 -26.14
CA PRO A 91 -8.60 -6.96 -27.28
C PRO A 91 -7.16 -6.62 -26.82
N ASP A 92 -6.19 -6.69 -27.73
CA ASP A 92 -4.78 -6.46 -27.42
C ASP A 92 -4.46 -5.04 -26.93
N ASP A 93 -5.25 -4.07 -27.31
CA ASP A 93 -5.16 -2.67 -26.87
C ASP A 93 -5.87 -2.43 -25.52
N ALA A 94 -6.58 -3.43 -24.98
CA ALA A 94 -7.20 -3.31 -23.67
C ALA A 94 -6.17 -3.01 -22.57
N GLU A 95 -6.40 -1.92 -21.84
CA GLU A 95 -5.53 -1.51 -20.74
C GLU A 95 -5.64 -2.48 -19.56
N ILE A 96 -4.55 -3.15 -19.22
CA ILE A 96 -4.45 -4.06 -18.06
C ILE A 96 -3.91 -3.34 -16.82
N CYS A 97 -2.94 -2.47 -17.02
CA CYS A 97 -2.33 -1.70 -15.93
C CYS A 97 -2.54 -0.20 -16.13
N GLY A 98 -3.61 0.35 -15.52
CA GLY A 98 -3.95 1.77 -15.61
C GLY A 98 -2.90 2.71 -15.01
N CYS A 99 -2.18 2.28 -13.95
CA CYS A 99 -1.15 3.12 -13.34
C CYS A 99 0.07 3.38 -14.25
N ASN A 100 0.35 2.46 -15.17
CA ASN A 100 1.52 2.52 -16.05
C ASN A 100 1.14 2.47 -17.55
N GLY A 101 -0.16 2.54 -17.87
CA GLY A 101 -0.66 2.57 -19.25
C GLY A 101 -0.24 1.33 -20.07
N VAL A 102 -0.31 0.12 -19.49
CA VAL A 102 0.16 -1.10 -20.14
C VAL A 102 -1.03 -1.93 -20.61
N CYS A 103 -1.12 -2.15 -21.94
CA CYS A 103 -2.16 -2.95 -22.56
C CYS A 103 -1.82 -4.45 -22.59
N LYS A 104 -2.85 -5.28 -22.87
CA LYS A 104 -2.75 -6.74 -22.98
C LYS A 104 -1.68 -7.17 -23.98
N GLY A 105 -1.71 -6.65 -25.20
CA GLY A 105 -0.77 -7.03 -26.27
C GLY A 105 0.69 -6.75 -25.92
N LYS A 106 0.99 -5.67 -25.18
CA LYS A 106 2.33 -5.39 -24.69
C LYS A 106 2.79 -6.43 -23.67
N ILE A 107 1.91 -6.90 -22.79
CA ILE A 107 2.22 -7.93 -21.79
C ILE A 107 2.46 -9.28 -22.49
N THR A 108 1.49 -9.75 -23.26
CA THR A 108 1.56 -11.06 -23.94
C THR A 108 2.71 -11.12 -24.95
N GLY A 109 2.90 -10.02 -25.72
CA GLY A 109 4.05 -9.88 -26.62
C GLY A 109 5.39 -9.97 -25.89
N SER A 110 5.55 -9.28 -24.76
CA SER A 110 6.79 -9.38 -23.97
C SER A 110 7.00 -10.78 -23.38
N ILE A 111 5.95 -11.45 -22.91
CA ILE A 111 6.03 -12.85 -22.44
C ILE A 111 6.58 -13.75 -23.56
N SER A 112 6.00 -13.68 -24.75
CA SER A 112 6.37 -14.55 -25.89
C SER A 112 7.74 -14.23 -26.46
N THR A 113 8.08 -12.95 -26.66
CA THR A 113 9.32 -12.55 -27.35
C THR A 113 10.55 -12.58 -26.45
N LEU A 114 10.40 -12.34 -25.17
CA LEU A 114 11.50 -12.31 -24.19
C LEU A 114 11.58 -13.58 -23.36
N GLY A 115 10.66 -14.53 -23.55
CA GLY A 115 10.59 -15.76 -22.76
C GLY A 115 10.36 -15.53 -21.28
N LEU A 116 9.54 -14.52 -20.92
CA LEU A 116 9.26 -14.20 -19.52
C LEU A 116 8.36 -15.28 -18.92
N THR A 117 8.78 -15.90 -17.84
CA THR A 117 8.07 -17.03 -17.20
C THR A 117 7.40 -16.70 -15.88
N ASP A 118 7.64 -15.49 -15.35
CA ASP A 118 7.13 -15.08 -14.04
C ASP A 118 6.67 -13.62 -14.02
N LEU A 119 5.94 -13.28 -12.96
CA LEU A 119 5.40 -11.95 -12.73
C LEU A 119 6.50 -10.87 -12.57
N ASP A 120 7.63 -11.22 -11.96
CA ASP A 120 8.72 -10.27 -11.72
C ASP A 120 9.40 -9.90 -13.04
N GLY A 121 9.57 -10.85 -13.96
CA GLY A 121 10.03 -10.60 -15.32
C GLY A 121 9.09 -9.66 -16.08
N VAL A 122 7.77 -9.91 -16.02
CA VAL A 122 6.79 -9.02 -16.65
C VAL A 122 6.82 -7.61 -16.04
N ARG A 123 6.92 -7.49 -14.72
CA ARG A 123 7.07 -6.19 -14.02
C ARG A 123 8.30 -5.43 -14.44
N ALA A 124 9.43 -6.11 -14.53
CA ALA A 124 10.71 -5.49 -14.90
C ALA A 124 10.65 -4.89 -16.31
N HIS A 125 10.10 -5.61 -17.28
CA HIS A 125 10.10 -5.22 -18.69
C HIS A 125 8.93 -4.31 -19.07
N THR A 126 7.72 -4.58 -18.59
CA THR A 126 6.52 -3.85 -19.04
C THR A 126 6.08 -2.76 -18.06
N LYS A 127 6.52 -2.81 -16.81
CA LYS A 127 6.02 -2.04 -15.67
C LYS A 127 4.57 -2.39 -15.25
N ALA A 128 3.92 -3.34 -15.89
CA ALA A 128 2.61 -3.83 -15.44
C ALA A 128 2.73 -4.40 -14.02
N SER A 129 1.80 -4.07 -13.14
CA SER A 129 1.78 -4.49 -11.73
C SER A 129 2.98 -4.00 -10.88
N ALA A 130 3.78 -3.05 -11.38
CA ALA A 130 4.96 -2.55 -10.65
C ALA A 130 4.63 -1.41 -9.66
N SER A 131 3.49 -0.75 -9.77
CA SER A 131 3.09 0.40 -8.94
C SER A 131 2.10 0.00 -7.83
N CYS A 132 0.79 0.05 -8.10
CA CYS A 132 -0.24 -0.25 -7.09
C CYS A 132 -0.50 -1.75 -6.89
N GLY A 133 -0.14 -2.60 -7.86
CA GLY A 133 -0.35 -4.05 -7.81
C GLY A 133 -1.79 -4.52 -8.08
N SER A 134 -2.75 -3.63 -8.32
CA SER A 134 -4.16 -4.00 -8.53
C SER A 134 -4.38 -4.93 -9.71
N CYS A 135 -3.55 -4.81 -10.75
CA CYS A 135 -3.64 -5.65 -11.94
C CYS A 135 -2.84 -6.98 -11.84
N THR A 136 -2.25 -7.29 -10.68
CA THR A 136 -1.40 -8.49 -10.52
C THR A 136 -2.10 -9.76 -11.00
N HIS A 137 -3.32 -10.01 -10.55
CA HIS A 137 -4.10 -11.20 -10.91
C HIS A 137 -4.43 -11.29 -12.41
N LEU A 138 -4.59 -10.15 -13.10
CA LEU A 138 -4.80 -10.11 -14.55
C LEU A 138 -3.50 -10.46 -15.28
N VAL A 139 -2.36 -9.94 -14.82
CA VAL A 139 -1.04 -10.26 -15.39
C VAL A 139 -0.70 -11.74 -15.19
N GLU A 140 -1.02 -12.32 -14.03
CA GLU A 140 -0.84 -13.76 -13.79
C GLU A 140 -1.70 -14.63 -14.70
N LYS A 141 -2.97 -14.23 -14.96
CA LYS A 141 -3.82 -14.89 -15.94
C LYS A 141 -3.26 -14.81 -17.35
N LEU A 142 -2.71 -13.67 -17.76
CA LEU A 142 -2.06 -13.51 -19.06
C LEU A 142 -0.80 -14.37 -19.17
N LEU A 143 -0.01 -14.50 -18.11
CA LEU A 143 1.12 -15.43 -18.04
C LEU A 143 0.64 -16.88 -18.24
N HIS A 144 -0.38 -17.31 -17.51
CA HIS A 144 -0.96 -18.65 -17.63
C HIS A 144 -1.50 -18.90 -19.03
N MET A 145 -2.23 -17.94 -19.63
CA MET A 145 -2.74 -18.06 -21.00
C MET A 145 -1.64 -18.19 -22.05
N THR A 146 -0.58 -17.39 -21.89
CA THR A 146 0.49 -17.33 -22.90
C THR A 146 1.44 -18.52 -22.82
N LEU A 147 1.69 -19.06 -21.62
CA LEU A 147 2.65 -20.13 -21.35
C LEU A 147 1.98 -21.51 -21.23
N GLY A 148 0.65 -21.57 -21.04
CA GLY A 148 -0.08 -22.81 -20.83
C GLY A 148 0.49 -23.63 -19.66
N ASP A 149 0.66 -24.92 -19.85
CA ASP A 149 1.20 -25.85 -18.85
C ASP A 149 2.66 -25.55 -18.45
N SER A 150 3.35 -24.72 -19.22
CA SER A 150 4.70 -24.25 -18.89
C SER A 150 4.70 -23.11 -17.84
N TYR A 151 3.53 -22.54 -17.56
CA TYR A 151 3.39 -21.56 -16.48
C TYR A 151 3.33 -22.26 -15.15
N ASN A 152 4.44 -22.24 -14.44
CA ASN A 152 4.42 -22.53 -13.02
C ASN A 152 4.18 -21.21 -12.28
N PRO A 153 2.98 -20.96 -11.69
CA PRO A 153 2.77 -19.81 -10.84
C PRO A 153 3.88 -19.85 -9.80
N ALA A 154 4.72 -18.83 -9.80
CA ALA A 154 5.98 -18.79 -9.07
C ALA A 154 5.82 -19.50 -7.73
N ALA A 155 6.64 -20.49 -7.47
CA ALA A 155 6.67 -21.19 -6.20
C ALA A 155 6.64 -20.12 -5.12
N VAL A 156 5.63 -20.15 -4.26
CA VAL A 156 5.32 -19.08 -3.33
C VAL A 156 6.61 -18.70 -2.62
N LYS A 157 7.16 -17.52 -2.93
CA LYS A 157 8.50 -17.14 -2.48
C LYS A 157 8.53 -17.18 -0.96
N PRO A 158 9.46 -17.92 -0.35
CA PRO A 158 9.62 -17.91 1.10
C PRO A 158 9.75 -16.49 1.62
N MET A 159 9.21 -16.21 2.81
CA MET A 159 9.29 -14.88 3.41
C MET A 159 10.74 -14.42 3.65
N CYS A 160 11.65 -15.37 3.82
CA CYS A 160 13.08 -15.14 3.94
C CYS A 160 13.87 -16.45 3.70
N PRO A 161 15.22 -16.40 3.60
CA PRO A 161 16.04 -17.61 3.45
C PRO A 161 16.01 -18.59 4.63
N CYS A 162 15.46 -18.17 5.78
CA CYS A 162 15.42 -19.00 6.99
C CYS A 162 14.28 -20.01 7.02
N THR A 163 13.37 -19.98 6.07
CA THR A 163 12.20 -20.87 5.99
C THR A 163 11.80 -21.11 4.55
N GLU A 164 11.07 -22.20 4.31
CA GLU A 164 10.42 -22.46 3.01
C GLU A 164 9.00 -21.88 2.93
N HIS A 165 8.45 -21.36 4.04
CA HIS A 165 7.11 -20.84 4.11
C HIS A 165 7.02 -19.38 3.65
N ASP A 166 5.96 -19.05 2.93
CA ASP A 166 5.58 -17.67 2.61
C ASP A 166 4.83 -17.00 3.77
N HIS A 167 4.65 -15.68 3.67
CA HIS A 167 3.96 -14.87 4.67
C HIS A 167 2.53 -15.36 4.98
N GLY A 168 1.77 -15.72 3.96
CA GLY A 168 0.37 -16.17 4.11
C GLY A 168 0.27 -17.51 4.80
N THR A 169 1.15 -18.45 4.44
CA THR A 169 1.21 -19.76 5.06
C THR A 169 1.62 -19.68 6.52
N VAL A 170 2.65 -18.90 6.84
CA VAL A 170 3.10 -18.67 8.23
C VAL A 170 1.97 -18.12 9.08
N ARG A 171 1.28 -17.10 8.59
CA ARG A 171 0.16 -16.49 9.32
C ARG A 171 -0.98 -17.47 9.58
N ARG A 172 -1.38 -18.25 8.58
CA ARG A 172 -2.41 -19.31 8.76
C ARG A 172 -2.00 -20.36 9.78
N LEU A 173 -0.73 -20.80 9.75
CA LEU A 173 -0.23 -21.82 10.66
C LEU A 173 -0.07 -21.32 12.10
N ILE A 174 0.29 -20.05 12.31
CA ILE A 174 0.28 -19.41 13.63
C ILE A 174 -1.10 -19.57 14.29
N VAL A 175 -2.16 -19.23 13.56
CA VAL A 175 -3.55 -19.36 14.07
C VAL A 175 -3.94 -20.83 14.23
N ALA A 176 -3.74 -21.65 13.20
CA ALA A 176 -4.18 -23.05 13.18
C ALA A 176 -3.51 -23.90 14.28
N LYS A 177 -2.26 -23.63 14.61
CA LYS A 177 -1.51 -24.35 15.64
C LYS A 177 -1.51 -23.63 17.02
N GLY A 178 -2.12 -22.44 17.13
CA GLY A 178 -2.17 -21.65 18.35
C GLY A 178 -0.81 -21.19 18.85
N LEU A 179 0.15 -20.88 17.93
CA LEU A 179 1.51 -20.50 18.29
C LEU A 179 1.54 -19.06 18.81
N LYS A 180 2.13 -18.86 19.99
CA LYS A 180 2.06 -17.57 20.72
C LYS A 180 3.42 -16.93 20.97
N SER A 181 4.50 -17.46 20.43
CA SER A 181 5.85 -16.87 20.56
C SER A 181 6.67 -17.09 19.29
N ILE A 182 7.64 -16.19 19.06
CA ILE A 182 8.56 -16.30 17.91
C ILE A 182 9.36 -17.63 17.97
N PRO A 183 9.90 -18.06 19.13
CA PRO A 183 10.58 -19.34 19.21
C PRO A 183 9.68 -20.54 18.86
N GLU A 184 8.43 -20.58 19.35
CA GLU A 184 7.47 -21.63 18.99
C GLU A 184 7.20 -21.66 17.49
N VAL A 185 6.95 -20.50 16.84
CA VAL A 185 6.75 -20.43 15.40
C VAL A 185 7.96 -20.98 14.65
N MET A 186 9.17 -20.59 15.05
CA MET A 186 10.39 -21.06 14.39
C MET A 186 10.61 -22.56 14.57
N GLN A 187 10.31 -23.11 15.74
CA GLN A 187 10.43 -24.53 16.02
C GLN A 187 9.38 -25.34 15.30
N GLU A 188 8.10 -24.98 15.45
CA GLU A 188 6.97 -25.73 14.91
C GLU A 188 6.86 -25.69 13.38
N LEU A 189 7.38 -24.64 12.76
CA LEU A 189 7.39 -24.46 11.30
C LEU A 189 8.79 -24.72 10.70
N GLU A 190 9.65 -25.42 11.42
CA GLU A 190 10.96 -25.91 10.98
C GLU A 190 11.85 -24.82 10.35
N TRP A 191 12.03 -23.70 11.08
CA TRP A 191 12.98 -22.66 10.64
C TRP A 191 14.41 -23.23 10.59
N LYS A 192 15.15 -22.92 9.55
CA LYS A 192 16.55 -23.34 9.36
C LYS A 192 17.52 -22.78 10.42
N THR A 193 17.09 -21.76 11.15
CA THR A 193 17.87 -21.10 12.22
C THR A 193 16.98 -20.82 13.42
N SER A 194 17.50 -20.98 14.61
CA SER A 194 16.78 -20.70 15.86
C SER A 194 16.62 -19.20 16.16
N CYS A 195 17.41 -18.34 15.53
CA CYS A 195 17.38 -16.90 15.77
C CYS A 195 16.65 -16.09 14.70
N GLY A 196 16.37 -16.70 13.53
CA GLY A 196 15.76 -16.00 12.41
C GLY A 196 16.69 -14.95 11.78
N CYS A 197 16.11 -14.00 11.07
CA CYS A 197 16.82 -12.90 10.43
C CYS A 197 16.02 -11.58 10.51
N ALA A 198 16.66 -10.49 10.08
CA ALA A 198 16.08 -9.16 10.05
C ALA A 198 14.84 -9.01 9.12
N LYS A 199 14.46 -10.04 8.36
CA LYS A 199 13.23 -10.07 7.56
C LYS A 199 12.12 -10.81 8.29
N CYS A 200 12.38 -12.03 8.80
CA CYS A 200 11.34 -12.83 9.42
C CYS A 200 10.99 -12.36 10.84
N ARG A 201 11.97 -12.01 11.69
CA ARG A 201 11.64 -11.60 13.06
C ARG A 201 10.64 -10.43 13.15
N PRO A 202 10.82 -9.30 12.42
CA PRO A 202 9.84 -8.23 12.44
C PRO A 202 8.46 -8.64 11.92
N ALA A 203 8.41 -9.52 10.92
CA ALA A 203 7.14 -10.02 10.38
C ALA A 203 6.44 -10.96 11.36
N LEU A 204 7.18 -11.87 12.00
CA LEU A 204 6.63 -12.76 13.02
C LEU A 204 6.11 -11.97 14.23
N ASN A 205 6.87 -10.99 14.71
CA ASN A 205 6.42 -10.10 15.78
C ASN A 205 5.10 -9.40 15.42
N TYR A 206 5.01 -8.86 14.20
CA TYR A 206 3.78 -8.24 13.71
C TYR A 206 2.61 -9.23 13.67
N TYR A 207 2.81 -10.45 13.17
CA TYR A 207 1.74 -11.45 13.09
C TYR A 207 1.26 -11.87 14.47
N LEU A 208 2.16 -12.11 15.40
CA LEU A 208 1.82 -12.50 16.77
C LEU A 208 1.06 -11.38 17.50
N VAL A 209 1.49 -10.12 17.37
CA VAL A 209 0.76 -8.97 17.92
C VAL A 209 -0.64 -8.87 17.30
N SER A 210 -0.77 -9.13 15.99
CA SER A 210 -2.05 -9.01 15.27
C SER A 210 -3.02 -10.13 15.59
N GLU A 211 -2.54 -11.37 15.72
CA GLU A 211 -3.40 -12.55 15.95
C GLU A 211 -3.70 -12.77 17.44
N TRP A 212 -2.79 -12.39 18.33
CA TRP A 212 -2.89 -12.62 19.77
C TRP A 212 -2.80 -11.31 20.58
N PRO A 213 -3.65 -10.31 20.32
CA PRO A 213 -3.62 -9.05 21.05
C PRO A 213 -3.94 -9.30 22.55
N GLY A 214 -3.04 -8.88 23.42
CA GLY A 214 -3.16 -9.10 24.87
C GLY A 214 -2.64 -10.45 25.40
N GLU A 215 -2.26 -11.39 24.52
CA GLU A 215 -1.63 -12.66 24.90
C GLU A 215 -0.14 -12.73 24.50
N TYR A 216 0.23 -12.00 23.45
CA TYR A 216 1.62 -11.87 23.01
C TYR A 216 2.17 -10.49 23.38
N GLU A 217 3.32 -10.47 24.03
CA GLU A 217 4.04 -9.24 24.33
C GLU A 217 4.95 -8.88 23.15
N ASP A 218 4.80 -7.64 22.67
CA ASP A 218 5.54 -7.11 21.53
C ASP A 218 7.06 -7.12 21.80
N ASP A 219 7.79 -7.91 21.04
CA ASP A 219 9.25 -8.02 21.14
C ASP A 219 9.94 -6.80 20.50
N GLY A 220 10.33 -5.84 21.35
CA GLY A 220 11.03 -4.62 20.93
C GLY A 220 12.30 -4.87 20.12
N GLN A 221 13.03 -5.96 20.36
CA GLN A 221 14.22 -6.31 19.58
C GLN A 221 13.87 -6.82 18.17
N SER A 222 12.68 -7.35 17.98
CA SER A 222 12.19 -7.81 16.67
C SER A 222 11.41 -6.75 15.89
N ARG A 223 11.25 -5.54 16.43
CA ARG A 223 10.53 -4.46 15.74
C ARG A 223 11.26 -3.89 14.55
N PHE A 224 12.57 -3.76 14.63
CA PHE A 224 13.34 -2.96 13.69
C PHE A 224 13.31 -3.51 12.28
N ILE A 225 12.94 -2.62 11.35
CA ILE A 225 12.97 -2.83 9.93
C ILE A 225 14.43 -2.72 9.47
N ASN A 226 14.89 -3.72 8.72
CA ASN A 226 16.23 -3.67 8.15
C ASN A 226 16.26 -2.72 6.96
N GLU A 227 16.64 -1.48 7.19
CA GLU A 227 17.07 -0.54 6.15
C GLU A 227 18.60 -0.58 6.06
N ARG A 228 19.13 -1.04 4.94
CA ARG A 228 20.57 -1.27 4.79
C ARG A 228 21.43 -0.02 5.05
N VAL A 229 20.93 1.15 4.66
CA VAL A 229 21.68 2.41 4.72
C VAL A 229 20.89 3.58 5.28
N HIS A 230 19.69 3.33 5.80
CA HIS A 230 18.75 4.35 6.30
C HIS A 230 18.51 5.50 5.30
N ALA A 231 18.51 5.16 4.02
CA ALA A 231 18.35 6.10 2.90
C ALA A 231 17.71 5.40 1.71
N ASN A 232 17.12 6.17 0.81
CA ASN A 232 16.52 5.63 -0.41
C ASN A 232 17.43 5.91 -1.61
N ILE A 233 17.62 4.91 -2.46
CA ILE A 233 18.34 5.09 -3.72
C ILE A 233 17.51 5.97 -4.66
N GLN A 234 18.15 6.94 -5.30
CA GLN A 234 17.57 7.84 -6.28
C GLN A 234 17.93 7.39 -7.71
N LYS A 235 17.29 8.03 -8.71
CA LYS A 235 17.43 7.66 -10.12
C LYS A 235 18.88 7.76 -10.63
N ASP A 236 19.65 8.72 -10.11
CA ASP A 236 21.04 9.00 -10.47
C ASP A 236 22.07 8.18 -9.67
N GLY A 237 21.59 7.29 -8.79
CA GLY A 237 22.45 6.47 -7.93
C GLY A 237 22.83 7.13 -6.59
N THR A 238 22.47 8.38 -6.37
CA THR A 238 22.57 9.05 -5.08
C THR A 238 21.48 8.60 -4.12
N TYR A 239 21.42 9.17 -2.95
CA TYR A 239 20.50 8.76 -1.90
C TYR A 239 19.68 9.94 -1.36
N SER A 240 18.46 9.64 -0.97
CA SER A 240 17.58 10.51 -0.20
C SER A 240 17.64 10.12 1.27
N VAL A 241 17.99 11.05 2.14
CA VAL A 241 18.05 10.88 3.60
C VAL A 241 16.91 11.69 4.23
N VAL A 242 16.06 11.00 5.00
CA VAL A 242 14.89 11.61 5.64
C VAL A 242 14.97 11.45 7.15
N PRO A 243 15.41 12.44 7.89
CA PRO A 243 15.36 12.40 9.35
C PRO A 243 13.91 12.35 9.87
N ARG A 244 13.71 11.69 11.00
CA ARG A 244 12.41 11.60 11.65
C ARG A 244 12.02 12.94 12.26
N MET A 245 10.81 13.39 11.92
CA MET A 245 10.14 14.53 12.52
C MET A 245 8.81 14.03 13.07
N TRP A 246 8.75 13.81 14.38
CA TRP A 246 7.62 13.19 15.06
C TRP A 246 6.35 14.02 14.90
N GLY A 247 5.30 13.45 14.30
CA GLY A 247 4.06 14.15 14.00
C GLY A 247 4.23 15.36 13.07
N GLY A 248 5.35 15.44 12.35
CA GLY A 248 5.71 16.60 11.54
C GLY A 248 6.26 17.80 12.33
N MET A 249 6.48 17.65 13.64
CA MET A 249 7.07 18.69 14.48
C MET A 249 8.59 18.68 14.40
N THR A 250 9.18 19.86 14.50
CA THR A 250 10.62 20.08 14.57
C THR A 250 10.92 21.30 15.47
N ASN A 251 12.18 21.57 15.70
CA ASN A 251 12.63 22.69 16.51
C ASN A 251 13.86 23.37 15.88
N PRO A 252 14.23 24.58 16.35
CA PRO A 252 15.36 25.33 15.78
C PRO A 252 16.70 24.59 15.80
N LYS A 253 16.93 23.70 16.80
CA LYS A 253 18.17 22.91 16.89
C LYS A 253 18.23 21.87 15.75
N GLU A 254 17.14 21.14 15.54
CA GLU A 254 17.04 20.13 14.46
C GLU A 254 17.13 20.78 13.07
N LEU A 255 16.46 21.94 12.89
CA LEU A 255 16.53 22.68 11.62
C LEU A 255 17.95 23.13 11.31
N ARG A 256 18.70 23.65 12.31
CA ARG A 256 20.11 24.00 12.10
C ARG A 256 20.96 22.79 11.78
N ALA A 257 20.78 21.66 12.50
CA ALA A 257 21.52 20.45 12.23
C ALA A 257 21.28 19.92 10.80
N ILE A 258 20.05 19.99 10.30
CA ILE A 258 19.76 19.64 8.90
C ILE A 258 20.48 20.57 7.93
N ALA A 259 20.48 21.90 8.19
CA ALA A 259 21.17 22.87 7.36
C ALA A 259 22.68 22.65 7.40
N ASP A 260 23.27 22.50 8.59
CA ASP A 260 24.71 22.28 8.78
C ASP A 260 25.18 21.00 8.07
N VAL A 261 24.39 19.93 8.14
CA VAL A 261 24.65 18.67 7.42
C VAL A 261 24.57 18.88 5.91
N ALA A 262 23.57 19.61 5.43
CA ALA A 262 23.41 19.89 4.02
C ALA A 262 24.61 20.68 3.47
N ASP A 263 25.10 21.69 4.19
CA ASP A 263 26.26 22.47 3.83
C ASP A 263 27.56 21.66 3.90
N LYS A 264 27.78 20.92 5.00
CA LYS A 264 28.98 20.11 5.24
C LYS A 264 29.23 19.06 4.16
N PHE A 265 28.17 18.39 3.71
CA PHE A 265 28.25 17.32 2.71
C PHE A 265 27.87 17.81 1.31
N ALA A 266 27.76 19.12 1.10
CA ALA A 266 27.39 19.74 -0.19
C ALA A 266 26.16 19.06 -0.83
N ILE A 267 25.11 18.84 -0.02
CA ILE A 267 23.87 18.19 -0.46
C ILE A 267 23.11 19.13 -1.39
N PRO A 268 22.85 18.76 -2.64
CA PRO A 268 22.40 19.69 -3.68
C PRO A 268 20.96 20.21 -3.49
N ALA A 269 20.13 19.47 -2.75
CA ALA A 269 18.75 19.88 -2.55
C ALA A 269 18.16 19.40 -1.20
N VAL A 270 17.43 20.30 -0.55
CA VAL A 270 16.66 20.03 0.67
C VAL A 270 15.19 20.30 0.38
N LYS A 271 14.31 19.33 0.63
CA LYS A 271 12.89 19.41 0.27
C LYS A 271 11.97 19.11 1.44
N VAL A 272 11.01 20.00 1.69
CA VAL A 272 9.86 19.70 2.55
C VAL A 272 8.92 18.77 1.80
N THR A 273 8.62 17.61 2.40
CA THR A 273 7.79 16.58 1.78
C THR A 273 6.33 16.70 2.17
N GLY A 274 5.43 16.12 1.38
CA GLY A 274 3.99 16.03 1.71
C GLY A 274 3.69 15.21 2.97
N GLY A 275 4.65 14.45 3.49
CA GLY A 275 4.58 13.74 4.77
C GLY A 275 5.07 14.56 5.97
N GLN A 276 5.23 15.87 5.80
CA GLN A 276 5.73 16.79 6.85
C GLN A 276 7.12 16.39 7.37
N ARG A 277 8.01 16.00 6.47
CA ARG A 277 9.42 15.73 6.77
C ARG A 277 10.31 16.52 5.83
N ILE A 278 11.55 16.69 6.22
CA ILE A 278 12.59 17.28 5.36
C ILE A 278 13.40 16.15 4.76
N ASP A 279 13.61 16.20 3.46
CA ASP A 279 14.33 15.21 2.65
C ASP A 279 15.61 15.84 2.11
N LEU A 280 16.74 15.22 2.41
CA LEU A 280 18.06 15.57 1.93
C LEU A 280 18.32 14.75 0.65
N LEU A 281 18.29 15.41 -0.52
CA LEU A 281 18.35 14.77 -1.83
C LEU A 281 19.75 14.89 -2.42
N GLY A 282 20.24 13.84 -3.08
CA GLY A 282 21.55 13.82 -3.75
C GLY A 282 22.71 13.45 -2.83
N VAL A 283 22.46 12.80 -1.69
CA VAL A 283 23.50 12.35 -0.77
C VAL A 283 24.31 11.23 -1.42
N LYS A 284 25.64 11.34 -1.43
CA LYS A 284 26.52 10.29 -1.94
C LYS A 284 26.57 9.11 -0.96
N LYS A 285 26.77 7.90 -1.49
CA LYS A 285 26.78 6.68 -0.67
C LYS A 285 27.85 6.70 0.41
N GLU A 286 29.03 7.17 0.09
CA GLU A 286 30.17 7.30 0.97
C GLU A 286 29.94 8.28 2.13
N ASP A 287 29.10 9.30 1.92
CA ASP A 287 28.79 10.32 2.93
C ASP A 287 27.72 9.88 3.94
N LEU A 288 26.93 8.82 3.64
CA LEU A 288 25.83 8.38 4.50
C LEU A 288 26.22 8.13 5.96
N PRO A 289 27.35 7.46 6.28
CA PRO A 289 27.74 7.29 7.68
C PRO A 289 28.00 8.62 8.40
N GLY A 290 28.65 9.58 7.75
CA GLY A 290 28.91 10.90 8.29
C GLY A 290 27.64 11.73 8.49
N VAL A 291 26.76 11.74 7.48
CA VAL A 291 25.45 12.40 7.53
C VAL A 291 24.64 11.90 8.72
N TRP A 292 24.57 10.57 8.93
CA TRP A 292 23.84 10.00 10.07
C TRP A 292 24.53 10.23 11.40
N ALA A 293 25.87 10.26 11.45
CA ALA A 293 26.58 10.60 12.66
C ALA A 293 26.22 12.02 13.15
N ASP A 294 26.22 12.99 12.27
CA ASP A 294 25.87 14.39 12.60
C ASP A 294 24.38 14.54 12.97
N LEU A 295 23.47 13.93 12.22
CA LEU A 295 22.04 13.95 12.53
C LEU A 295 21.72 13.28 13.86
N ASN A 296 22.36 12.15 14.15
CA ASN A 296 22.22 11.44 15.44
C ASN A 296 22.76 12.26 16.61
N ALA A 297 23.88 12.98 16.43
CA ALA A 297 24.42 13.89 17.44
C ALA A 297 23.44 15.03 17.79
N ALA A 298 22.60 15.44 16.83
CA ALA A 298 21.52 16.38 17.06
C ALA A 298 20.27 15.76 17.71
N GLY A 299 20.24 14.41 17.88
CA GLY A 299 19.12 13.67 18.45
C GLY A 299 18.10 13.18 17.42
N MET A 300 18.39 13.31 16.13
CA MET A 300 17.51 12.86 15.06
C MET A 300 17.79 11.39 14.70
N VAL A 301 16.74 10.66 14.37
CA VAL A 301 16.81 9.26 13.95
C VAL A 301 16.26 9.06 12.57
N SER A 302 16.48 7.88 11.99
CA SER A 302 15.99 7.55 10.65
C SER A 302 14.48 7.67 10.53
N GLY A 303 14.01 8.30 9.46
CA GLY A 303 12.61 8.40 9.09
C GLY A 303 12.05 7.14 8.43
N ALA A 304 12.83 6.08 8.24
CA ALA A 304 12.41 4.82 7.64
C ALA A 304 11.60 5.02 6.34
N ALA A 305 12.15 5.81 5.38
CA ALA A 305 11.36 6.48 4.37
C ALA A 305 10.58 5.56 3.42
N TYR A 306 11.17 4.43 2.97
CA TYR A 306 10.51 3.50 2.02
C TYR A 306 10.43 2.07 2.53
N ALA A 307 10.56 1.87 3.83
CA ALA A 307 10.47 0.55 4.44
C ALA A 307 9.03 0.04 4.56
N LYS A 308 8.89 -1.25 4.84
CA LYS A 308 7.63 -1.90 5.22
C LYS A 308 7.32 -1.56 6.68
N GLY A 309 6.72 -0.43 6.91
CA GLY A 309 6.39 0.08 8.24
C GLY A 309 5.72 1.44 8.18
N LEU A 310 5.49 2.04 9.33
CA LEU A 310 4.94 3.37 9.42
C LEU A 310 5.94 4.39 8.89
N ARG A 311 5.55 5.09 7.83
CA ARG A 311 6.38 6.12 7.21
C ARG A 311 6.44 7.39 8.06
N THR A 312 5.27 7.89 8.45
CA THR A 312 5.08 9.09 9.27
C THR A 312 3.63 9.18 9.71
N VAL A 313 3.37 9.91 10.78
CA VAL A 313 2.04 10.40 11.12
C VAL A 313 1.97 11.88 10.76
N LYS A 314 1.17 12.22 9.75
CA LYS A 314 0.90 13.60 9.39
C LYS A 314 -0.10 14.18 10.37
N THR A 315 0.17 15.38 10.93
CA THR A 315 -0.75 16.04 11.84
C THR A 315 -1.09 17.43 11.35
N CYS A 316 -2.22 17.99 11.79
CA CYS A 316 -2.41 19.43 11.79
C CYS A 316 -2.06 19.98 13.19
N VAL A 317 -2.09 21.28 13.36
CA VAL A 317 -1.67 21.96 14.61
C VAL A 317 -2.62 21.73 15.81
N GLY A 318 -3.79 21.12 15.59
CA GLY A 318 -4.72 20.72 16.65
C GLY A 318 -5.28 21.84 17.51
N SER A 319 -5.85 21.46 18.65
CA SER A 319 -6.47 22.38 19.62
C SER A 319 -5.49 23.40 20.21
N ASP A 320 -4.19 23.05 20.28
CA ASP A 320 -3.20 23.94 20.91
C ASP A 320 -2.99 25.24 20.15
N TRP A 321 -3.11 25.21 18.82
CA TRP A 321 -2.79 26.35 17.96
C TRP A 321 -3.92 26.75 17.00
N CYS A 322 -4.92 25.91 16.78
CA CYS A 322 -5.99 26.17 15.86
C CYS A 322 -7.29 26.49 16.59
N ARG A 323 -7.88 27.66 16.31
CA ARG A 323 -9.18 28.08 16.90
C ARG A 323 -10.35 27.12 16.56
N PHE A 324 -10.20 26.25 15.57
CA PHE A 324 -11.19 25.25 15.16
C PHE A 324 -10.81 23.83 15.58
N GLY A 325 -9.66 23.67 16.22
CA GLY A 325 -9.20 22.35 16.69
C GLY A 325 -10.07 21.87 17.84
N THR A 326 -10.62 20.65 17.73
CA THR A 326 -11.42 20.04 18.77
C THR A 326 -10.58 19.19 19.73
N GLN A 327 -9.48 18.61 19.23
CA GLN A 327 -8.57 17.74 20.00
C GLN A 327 -7.10 18.03 19.67
N ASP A 328 -6.20 17.59 20.56
CA ASP A 328 -4.74 17.60 20.36
C ASP A 328 -4.31 16.55 19.32
N SER A 329 -4.37 16.92 18.04
CA SER A 329 -3.93 16.03 16.95
C SER A 329 -2.43 15.85 16.88
N THR A 330 -1.65 16.87 17.27
CA THR A 330 -0.18 16.82 17.23
C THR A 330 0.35 15.85 18.28
N GLY A 331 -0.01 16.02 19.55
CA GLY A 331 0.42 15.14 20.63
C GLY A 331 -0.07 13.71 20.44
N PHE A 332 -1.31 13.52 19.96
CA PHE A 332 -1.82 12.19 19.66
C PHE A 332 -1.06 11.52 18.50
N GLY A 333 -0.82 12.27 17.43
CA GLY A 333 -0.04 11.77 16.28
C GLY A 333 1.39 11.40 16.67
N ILE A 334 2.05 12.19 17.51
CA ILE A 334 3.39 11.87 18.03
C ILE A 334 3.37 10.59 18.87
N ARG A 335 2.37 10.39 19.73
CA ARG A 335 2.23 9.15 20.54
C ARG A 335 2.08 7.93 19.65
N ILE A 336 1.22 7.99 18.63
CA ILE A 336 1.04 6.89 17.67
C ILE A 336 2.35 6.62 16.93
N GLU A 337 3.02 7.67 16.42
CA GLU A 337 4.24 7.50 15.65
C GLU A 337 5.35 6.85 16.47
N LYS A 338 5.52 7.27 17.73
CA LYS A 338 6.47 6.66 18.66
C LYS A 338 6.10 5.23 19.04
N PHE A 339 4.82 4.96 19.26
CA PHE A 339 4.32 3.61 19.55
C PHE A 339 4.59 2.63 18.41
N MET A 340 4.41 3.07 17.16
CA MET A 340 4.61 2.25 15.98
C MET A 340 6.04 2.29 15.41
N TRP A 341 6.94 3.07 16.01
CA TRP A 341 8.29 3.21 15.50
C TRP A 341 9.03 1.87 15.44
N GLY A 342 9.58 1.57 14.28
CA GLY A 342 10.29 0.30 14.02
C GLY A 342 9.37 -0.91 13.83
N ALA A 343 8.04 -0.78 14.00
CA ALA A 343 7.13 -1.88 13.73
C ALA A 343 7.08 -2.19 12.24
N TRP A 344 7.24 -3.46 11.89
CA TRP A 344 7.05 -3.93 10.53
C TRP A 344 5.56 -3.98 10.17
N THR A 345 5.23 -3.67 8.94
CA THR A 345 3.89 -3.86 8.36
C THR A 345 4.01 -4.52 6.98
N PRO A 346 2.98 -5.25 6.49
CA PRO A 346 3.05 -5.94 5.18
C PRO A 346 3.35 -5.01 4.01
N ALA A 347 2.94 -3.76 4.12
CA ALA A 347 3.19 -2.69 3.16
C ALA A 347 3.60 -1.40 3.88
N LYS A 348 4.07 -0.41 3.13
CA LYS A 348 4.31 0.93 3.66
C LYS A 348 3.00 1.52 4.16
N LEU A 349 2.96 1.95 5.43
CA LEU A 349 1.81 2.55 6.08
C LEU A 349 1.98 4.07 6.18
N LYS A 350 0.94 4.81 5.83
CA LYS A 350 0.81 6.24 6.07
C LYS A 350 -0.36 6.49 7.01
N LEU A 351 -0.14 7.32 8.00
CA LEU A 351 -1.16 7.70 8.98
C LEU A 351 -1.30 9.21 9.05
N ALA A 352 -2.48 9.70 9.34
CA ALA A 352 -2.68 11.11 9.67
C ALA A 352 -3.72 11.30 10.77
N VAL A 353 -3.54 12.39 11.53
CA VAL A 353 -4.48 12.83 12.56
C VAL A 353 -4.87 14.28 12.27
N SER A 354 -6.15 14.49 11.97
CA SER A 354 -6.74 15.83 11.81
C SER A 354 -7.46 16.26 13.07
N GLY A 355 -7.13 17.42 13.63
CA GLY A 355 -7.65 17.93 14.90
C GLY A 355 -9.11 18.41 14.87
N CYS A 356 -9.79 18.29 13.72
CA CYS A 356 -11.22 18.58 13.57
C CYS A 356 -11.74 18.05 12.21
N PRO A 357 -13.07 18.06 11.95
CA PRO A 357 -13.66 17.60 10.69
C PRO A 357 -13.21 18.34 9.41
N ARG A 358 -12.54 19.49 9.52
CA ARG A 358 -11.95 20.18 8.36
C ARG A 358 -10.82 19.40 7.66
N ASN A 359 -10.32 18.37 8.33
CA ASN A 359 -9.39 17.39 7.74
C ASN A 359 -8.09 17.97 7.13
N CYS A 360 -7.52 19.00 7.77
CA CYS A 360 -6.31 19.70 7.27
C CYS A 360 -5.07 18.79 7.15
N ALA A 361 -4.98 17.69 7.92
CA ALA A 361 -3.92 16.70 7.78
C ALA A 361 -4.22 15.65 6.70
N GLU A 362 -5.31 15.78 5.94
CA GLU A 362 -5.72 14.84 4.88
C GLU A 362 -5.87 13.39 5.37
N ALA A 363 -6.47 13.22 6.56
CA ALA A 363 -6.63 11.92 7.19
C ALA A 363 -7.41 10.94 6.32
N THR A 364 -8.44 11.41 5.60
CA THR A 364 -9.26 10.60 4.69
C THR A 364 -8.49 10.00 3.50
N CYS A 365 -7.28 10.54 3.18
CA CYS A 365 -6.45 10.09 2.07
C CYS A 365 -5.29 9.19 2.53
N LYS A 366 -5.31 8.67 3.75
CA LYS A 366 -4.24 7.83 4.32
C LYS A 366 -4.71 6.39 4.51
N ASP A 367 -3.75 5.48 4.70
CA ASP A 367 -4.05 4.07 5.00
C ASP A 367 -4.82 3.96 6.33
N ILE A 368 -4.46 4.81 7.31
CA ILE A 368 -5.19 5.02 8.56
C ILE A 368 -5.36 6.51 8.78
N GLY A 369 -6.59 6.97 8.90
CA GLY A 369 -6.91 8.37 9.16
C GLY A 369 -7.74 8.54 10.43
N VAL A 370 -7.32 9.46 11.29
CA VAL A 370 -8.07 9.87 12.48
C VAL A 370 -8.57 11.29 12.28
N ILE A 371 -9.86 11.50 12.43
CA ILE A 371 -10.50 12.81 12.43
C ILE A 371 -11.08 13.06 13.81
N CYS A 372 -10.56 14.07 14.48
CA CYS A 372 -11.03 14.45 15.81
C CYS A 372 -12.37 15.17 15.73
N VAL A 373 -13.21 14.91 16.71
CA VAL A 373 -14.51 15.55 16.93
C VAL A 373 -14.61 16.03 18.37
N ASP A 374 -15.67 16.76 18.73
CA ASP A 374 -15.83 17.30 20.09
C ASP A 374 -15.87 16.21 21.17
N SER A 375 -16.44 15.05 20.83
CA SER A 375 -16.53 13.90 21.73
C SER A 375 -15.27 13.02 21.81
N GLY A 376 -14.22 13.31 21.01
CA GLY A 376 -12.95 12.54 21.00
C GLY A 376 -12.33 12.35 19.63
N TYR A 377 -11.77 11.15 19.42
CA TYR A 377 -11.03 10.80 18.20
C TYR A 377 -11.84 9.84 17.32
#